data_453fa865a04a3d72b57a373a76599be7
#
_entry.id   453fa865a04a3d72b57a373a76599be7
#
_cell.length_a   1.000
_cell.length_b   1.000
_cell.length_c   1.000
_cell.angle_alpha   90.00
_cell.angle_beta   90.00
_cell.angle_gamma   90.00
#
_symmetry.space_group_name_H-M   'P 1'
#
loop_
_entity.id
_entity.type
_entity.pdbx_description
1 polymer ?
#
loop_
_entity_poly.entity_id
_entity_poly.type
_entity_poly.pdbx_seq_one_letter_code
_entity_poly.pdbx_strand_id
1 'polypeptide(L)'
;MINVMLADDHVLIREGIKQLLEFDGSMKVIAEASDGIECLEKLKNVKPDILLLDINMPNMNGIDVLKELKEKNDPLKVLILTVHSEVEYLVKAVDIGANGYILKDSGSTELKQAINAVIDEGSYI
;
A
#
# COMPACT_ATOMS: atom_id res chain seq x y z
N MET A 1 -6.02 -2.24 -16.78
CA MET A 1 -5.79 -1.16 -15.80
C MET A 1 -5.59 -1.75 -14.41
N ILE A 2 -4.60 -1.29 -13.70
CA ILE A 2 -4.32 -1.76 -12.33
C ILE A 2 -5.20 -1.00 -11.35
N ASN A 3 -5.96 -1.72 -10.55
CA ASN A 3 -6.81 -1.14 -9.50
C ASN A 3 -6.03 -1.11 -8.18
N VAL A 4 -5.88 0.09 -7.63
CA VAL A 4 -5.06 0.35 -6.45
C VAL A 4 -5.96 0.80 -5.30
N MET A 5 -5.70 0.27 -4.11
CA MET A 5 -6.23 0.83 -2.87
C MET A 5 -5.09 1.53 -2.12
N LEU A 6 -5.38 2.68 -1.54
CA LEU A 6 -4.37 3.51 -0.89
C LEU A 6 -4.78 3.78 0.57
N ALA A 7 -3.96 3.33 1.51
CA ALA A 7 -4.18 3.56 2.94
C ALA A 7 -3.05 4.43 3.50
N ASP A 8 -3.37 5.66 3.85
CA ASP A 8 -2.44 6.65 4.40
C ASP A 8 -3.25 7.71 5.14
N ASP A 9 -2.83 8.09 6.33
CA ASP A 9 -3.55 9.09 7.13
C ASP A 9 -3.28 10.54 6.71
N HIS A 10 -2.33 10.77 5.79
CA HIS A 10 -1.99 12.11 5.29
C HIS A 10 -2.81 12.41 4.04
N VAL A 11 -3.85 13.24 4.18
CA VAL A 11 -4.77 13.57 3.07
C VAL A 11 -4.02 14.11 1.84
N LEU A 12 -3.08 15.03 2.04
CA LEU A 12 -2.34 15.63 0.92
C LEU A 12 -1.46 14.62 0.20
N ILE A 13 -0.83 13.71 0.95
CA ILE A 13 -0.01 12.65 0.35
C ILE A 13 -0.91 11.71 -0.45
N ARG A 14 -2.05 11.30 0.11
CA ARG A 14 -3.01 10.44 -0.59
C ARG A 14 -3.47 11.07 -1.91
N GLU A 15 -3.86 12.34 -1.87
CA GLU A 15 -4.30 13.05 -3.07
C GLU A 15 -3.20 13.15 -4.11
N GLY A 16 -1.98 13.44 -3.68
CA GLY A 16 -0.82 13.52 -4.58
C GLY A 16 -0.51 12.19 -5.23
N ILE A 17 -0.49 11.11 -4.47
CA ILE A 17 -0.24 9.77 -5.00
C ILE A 17 -1.34 9.38 -5.99
N LYS A 18 -2.60 9.63 -5.65
CA LYS A 18 -3.71 9.33 -6.54
C LYS A 18 -3.54 10.03 -7.89
N GLN A 19 -3.22 11.32 -7.89
CA GLN A 19 -3.01 12.07 -9.13
C GLN A 19 -1.85 11.50 -9.94
N LEU A 20 -0.74 11.18 -9.28
CA LEU A 20 0.43 10.61 -9.95
C LEU A 20 0.11 9.26 -10.59
N LEU A 21 -0.63 8.40 -9.91
CA LEU A 21 -0.97 7.08 -10.42
C LEU A 21 -1.97 7.14 -11.58
N GLU A 22 -2.91 8.06 -11.52
CA GLU A 22 -3.99 8.15 -12.52
C GLU A 22 -3.64 8.99 -13.74
N PHE A 23 -2.52 9.71 -13.70
CA PHE A 23 -2.17 10.71 -14.72
C PHE A 23 -2.16 10.17 -16.14
N ASP A 24 -1.60 8.99 -16.37
CA ASP A 24 -1.47 8.41 -17.71
C ASP A 24 -2.54 7.36 -18.02
N GLY A 25 -3.50 7.14 -17.13
CA GLY A 25 -4.58 6.19 -17.32
C GLY A 25 -4.21 4.73 -17.08
N SER A 26 -2.99 4.43 -16.65
CA SER A 26 -2.56 3.04 -16.44
C SER A 26 -3.04 2.43 -15.13
N MET A 27 -3.37 3.27 -14.15
CA MET A 27 -3.77 2.83 -12.81
C MET A 27 -4.96 3.65 -12.33
N LYS A 28 -5.76 3.05 -11.46
CA LYS A 28 -6.93 3.71 -10.86
C LYS A 28 -6.97 3.43 -9.37
N VAL A 29 -7.14 4.47 -8.56
CA VAL A 29 -7.34 4.35 -7.13
C VAL A 29 -8.83 4.13 -6.88
N ILE A 30 -9.19 2.89 -6.55
CA ILE A 30 -10.61 2.51 -6.40
C ILE A 30 -11.12 2.67 -4.97
N ALA A 31 -10.23 2.81 -4.00
CA ALA A 31 -10.59 3.02 -2.60
C ALA A 31 -9.45 3.68 -1.85
N GLU A 32 -9.78 4.45 -0.82
CA GLU A 32 -8.83 5.10 0.06
C GLU A 32 -9.24 4.87 1.51
N ALA A 33 -8.25 4.81 2.39
CA ALA A 33 -8.47 4.67 3.82
C ALA A 33 -7.48 5.57 4.57
N SER A 34 -7.92 6.11 5.72
CA SER A 34 -7.10 6.99 6.57
C SER A 34 -6.53 6.27 7.79
N ASP A 35 -6.95 5.04 8.04
CA ASP A 35 -6.40 4.20 9.11
C ASP A 35 -6.61 2.73 8.79
N GLY A 36 -6.04 1.86 9.62
CA GLY A 36 -6.08 0.42 9.38
C GLY A 36 -7.48 -0.17 9.54
N ILE A 37 -8.28 0.36 10.43
CA ILE A 37 -9.64 -0.13 10.64
C ILE A 37 -10.48 0.15 9.39
N GLU A 38 -10.43 1.37 8.89
CA GLU A 38 -11.13 1.74 7.66
C GLU A 38 -10.63 0.91 6.48
N CYS A 39 -9.32 0.68 6.42
CA CYS A 39 -8.72 -0.13 5.37
C CYS A 39 -9.33 -1.53 5.32
N LEU A 40 -9.37 -2.23 6.45
CA LEU A 40 -9.93 -3.58 6.52
C LEU A 40 -11.43 -3.59 6.25
N GLU A 41 -12.16 -2.58 6.72
CA GLU A 41 -13.59 -2.47 6.44
C GLU A 41 -13.88 -2.35 4.96
N LYS A 42 -13.16 -1.45 4.27
CA LYS A 42 -13.35 -1.26 2.83
C LYS A 42 -12.95 -2.49 2.01
N LEU A 43 -11.92 -3.21 2.45
CA LEU A 43 -11.48 -4.42 1.75
C LEU A 43 -12.54 -5.54 1.75
N LYS A 44 -13.54 -5.46 2.62
CA LYS A 44 -14.66 -6.40 2.58
C LYS A 44 -15.52 -6.23 1.33
N ASN A 45 -15.51 -5.05 0.73
CA ASN A 45 -16.40 -4.69 -0.38
C ASN A 45 -15.68 -4.35 -1.67
N VAL A 46 -14.35 -4.22 -1.68
CA VAL A 46 -13.57 -3.94 -2.88
C VAL A 46 -12.44 -4.94 -2.99
N LYS A 47 -12.03 -5.21 -4.23
CA LYS A 47 -10.93 -6.14 -4.53
C LYS A 47 -9.89 -5.46 -5.40
N PRO A 48 -9.01 -4.65 -4.79
CA PRO A 48 -7.93 -4.05 -5.55
C PRO A 48 -6.90 -5.09 -5.98
N ASP A 49 -6.14 -4.77 -7.00
CA ASP A 49 -5.02 -5.60 -7.43
C ASP A 49 -3.84 -5.48 -6.47
N ILE A 50 -3.70 -4.32 -5.85
CA ILE A 50 -2.61 -4.03 -4.92
C ILE A 50 -3.09 -3.02 -3.87
N LEU A 51 -2.61 -3.20 -2.65
CA LEU A 51 -2.79 -2.26 -1.54
C LEU A 51 -1.48 -1.51 -1.30
N LEU A 52 -1.50 -0.18 -1.42
CA LEU A 52 -0.40 0.67 -0.95
C LEU A 52 -0.70 1.03 0.50
N LEU A 53 0.15 0.62 1.40
CA LEU A 53 -0.15 0.64 2.83
C LEU A 53 0.93 1.40 3.60
N ASP A 54 0.53 2.51 4.22
CA ASP A 54 1.38 3.24 5.15
C ASP A 54 1.52 2.44 6.45
N ILE A 55 2.68 2.47 7.04
CA ILE A 55 2.91 1.79 8.33
C ILE A 55 2.30 2.58 9.47
N ASN A 56 2.55 3.89 9.51
CA ASN A 56 2.18 4.72 10.66
C ASN A 56 0.84 5.40 10.48
N MET A 57 -0.21 4.77 10.99
CA MET A 57 -1.58 5.29 10.94
C MET A 57 -2.22 5.20 12.33
N PRO A 58 -3.17 6.11 12.64
CA PRO A 58 -3.88 6.06 13.92
C PRO A 58 -4.84 4.86 13.97
N ASN A 59 -5.30 4.52 15.15
CA ASN A 59 -6.31 3.50 15.45
C ASN A 59 -5.85 2.06 15.16
N MET A 60 -5.31 1.80 14.00
CA MET A 60 -4.68 0.54 13.62
C MET A 60 -3.62 0.83 12.57
N ASN A 61 -2.38 0.45 12.83
CA ASN A 61 -1.25 0.72 11.93
C ASN A 61 -1.16 -0.31 10.80
N GLY A 62 -0.28 -0.03 9.83
CA GLY A 62 -0.12 -0.90 8.67
C GLY A 62 0.39 -2.30 8.99
N ILE A 63 1.22 -2.44 10.04
CA ILE A 63 1.71 -3.77 10.45
C ILE A 63 0.54 -4.64 10.90
N ASP A 64 -0.39 -4.08 11.67
CA ASP A 64 -1.56 -4.83 12.16
C ASP A 64 -2.50 -5.20 11.01
N VAL A 65 -2.67 -4.31 10.03
CA VAL A 65 -3.43 -4.61 8.80
C VAL A 65 -2.81 -5.80 8.08
N LEU A 66 -1.49 -5.75 7.88
CA LEU A 66 -0.77 -6.81 7.19
C LEU A 66 -0.88 -8.15 7.91
N LYS A 67 -0.76 -8.14 9.25
CA LYS A 67 -0.93 -9.36 10.05
C LYS A 67 -2.32 -9.97 9.84
N GLU A 68 -3.37 -9.16 9.89
CA GLU A 68 -4.73 -9.66 9.68
C GLU A 68 -4.91 -10.26 8.30
N LEU A 69 -4.39 -9.60 7.27
CA LEU A 69 -4.47 -10.14 5.91
C LEU A 69 -3.78 -11.48 5.80
N LYS A 70 -2.61 -11.63 6.39
CA LYS A 70 -1.85 -12.90 6.34
C LYS A 70 -2.51 -13.99 7.18
N GLU A 71 -3.09 -13.66 8.32
CA GLU A 71 -3.84 -14.64 9.14
C GLU A 71 -5.05 -15.18 8.41
N LYS A 72 -5.68 -14.40 7.56
CA LYS A 72 -6.82 -14.82 6.75
C LYS A 72 -6.41 -15.48 5.44
N ASN A 73 -5.10 -15.62 5.19
CA ASN A 73 -4.55 -16.14 3.93
C ASN A 73 -5.05 -15.33 2.71
N ASP A 74 -5.22 -14.02 2.88
CA ASP A 74 -5.67 -13.15 1.80
C ASP A 74 -4.56 -13.04 0.76
N PRO A 75 -4.85 -13.29 -0.52
CA PRO A 75 -3.83 -13.22 -1.58
C PRO A 75 -3.50 -11.79 -2.03
N LEU A 76 -4.11 -10.78 -1.43
CA LEU A 76 -3.89 -9.39 -1.79
C LEU A 76 -2.42 -9.02 -1.72
N LYS A 77 -1.91 -8.40 -2.79
CA LYS A 77 -0.55 -7.90 -2.84
C LYS A 77 -0.45 -6.59 -2.08
N VAL A 78 0.58 -6.46 -1.25
CA VAL A 78 0.77 -5.29 -0.39
C VAL A 78 2.14 -4.67 -0.65
N LEU A 79 2.14 -3.39 -1.00
CA LEU A 79 3.35 -2.57 -1.13
C LEU A 79 3.34 -1.56 0.00
N ILE A 80 4.36 -1.62 0.86
CA ILE A 80 4.46 -0.73 2.02
C ILE A 80 5.00 0.64 1.60
N LEU A 81 4.33 1.68 2.08
CA LEU A 81 4.83 3.06 2.00
C LEU A 81 5.46 3.41 3.34
N THR A 82 6.69 3.90 3.34
CA THR A 82 7.41 4.17 4.58
C THR A 82 8.26 5.44 4.48
N VAL A 83 8.62 6.00 5.63
CA VAL A 83 9.62 7.07 5.73
C VAL A 83 10.92 6.48 6.27
N HIS A 84 12.04 7.19 6.10
CA HIS A 84 13.36 6.71 6.51
C HIS A 84 13.44 6.31 7.99
N SER A 85 12.69 6.99 8.86
CA SER A 85 12.71 6.73 10.30
C SER A 85 12.00 5.45 10.72
N GLU A 86 11.38 4.72 9.79
CA GLU A 86 10.54 3.55 10.10
C GLU A 86 11.17 2.23 9.65
N VAL A 87 12.51 2.18 9.53
CA VAL A 87 13.22 0.99 9.03
C VAL A 87 12.93 -0.26 9.84
N GLU A 88 12.80 -0.15 11.16
CA GLU A 88 12.50 -1.30 12.02
C GLU A 88 11.16 -1.94 11.68
N TYR A 89 10.16 -1.11 11.41
CA TYR A 89 8.84 -1.58 11.02
C TYR A 89 8.85 -2.19 9.62
N LEU A 90 9.73 -1.70 8.76
CA LEU A 90 9.90 -2.22 7.43
C LEU A 90 10.38 -3.68 7.43
N VAL A 91 11.38 -3.99 8.28
CA VAL A 91 11.86 -5.36 8.44
C VAL A 91 10.73 -6.27 8.92
N LYS A 92 9.93 -5.81 9.89
CA LYS A 92 8.76 -6.56 10.36
C LYS A 92 7.77 -6.83 9.22
N ALA A 93 7.48 -5.81 8.42
CA ALA A 93 6.51 -5.94 7.32
C ALA A 93 6.97 -7.00 6.31
N VAL A 94 8.24 -6.98 5.94
CA VAL A 94 8.80 -7.97 5.01
C VAL A 94 8.72 -9.38 5.61
N ASP A 95 9.06 -9.53 6.88
CA ASP A 95 8.99 -10.82 7.57
C ASP A 95 7.57 -11.37 7.64
N ILE A 96 6.57 -10.51 7.82
CA ILE A 96 5.16 -10.92 7.84
C ILE A 96 4.69 -11.35 6.45
N GLY A 97 5.27 -10.78 5.41
CA GLY A 97 4.95 -11.17 4.04
C GLY A 97 4.50 -10.05 3.12
N ALA A 98 4.88 -8.80 3.40
CA ALA A 98 4.66 -7.72 2.45
C ALA A 98 5.38 -8.04 1.13
N ASN A 99 4.77 -7.66 0.03
CA ASN A 99 5.31 -7.93 -1.31
C ASN A 99 6.43 -6.97 -1.69
N GLY A 100 6.55 -5.85 -1.00
CA GLY A 100 7.61 -4.89 -1.25
C GLY A 100 7.44 -3.64 -0.43
N TYR A 101 8.35 -2.70 -0.63
CA TYR A 101 8.29 -1.41 0.05
C TYR A 101 8.86 -0.32 -0.84
N ILE A 102 8.47 0.91 -0.54
CA ILE A 102 8.99 2.10 -1.21
C ILE A 102 8.95 3.26 -0.22
N LEU A 103 9.93 4.16 -0.32
CA LEU A 103 9.96 5.36 0.50
C LEU A 103 8.96 6.39 -0.03
N LYS A 104 8.27 7.08 0.87
CA LYS A 104 7.25 8.06 0.50
C LYS A 104 7.79 9.25 -0.31
N ASP A 105 9.08 9.55 -0.19
CA ASP A 105 9.72 10.63 -0.94
C ASP A 105 10.27 10.18 -2.30
N SER A 106 10.05 8.93 -2.69
CA SER A 106 10.41 8.45 -4.02
C SER A 106 9.56 9.12 -5.09
N GLY A 107 10.11 9.29 -6.27
CA GLY A 107 9.41 9.92 -7.39
C GLY A 107 8.31 9.03 -7.97
N SER A 108 7.45 9.63 -8.80
CA SER A 108 6.33 8.94 -9.42
C SER A 108 6.76 7.76 -10.31
N THR A 109 7.90 7.91 -10.99
CA THR A 109 8.43 6.83 -11.84
C THR A 109 8.77 5.61 -11.01
N GLU A 110 9.45 5.79 -9.89
CA GLU A 110 9.81 4.68 -9.00
C GLU A 110 8.57 4.03 -8.39
N LEU A 111 7.58 4.83 -7.98
CA LEU A 111 6.34 4.29 -7.43
C LEU A 111 5.63 3.39 -8.43
N LYS A 112 5.50 3.82 -9.68
CA LYS A 112 4.87 3.01 -10.73
C LYS A 112 5.68 1.76 -11.04
N GLN A 113 7.02 1.85 -11.06
CA GLN A 113 7.89 0.70 -11.24
C GLN A 113 7.68 -0.33 -10.13
N ALA A 114 7.59 0.13 -8.88
CA ALA A 114 7.38 -0.75 -7.73
C ALA A 114 6.02 -1.47 -7.84
N ILE A 115 4.97 -0.74 -8.18
CA ILE A 115 3.64 -1.33 -8.35
C ILE A 115 3.66 -2.38 -9.46
N ASN A 116 4.21 -2.05 -10.61
CA ASN A 116 4.30 -3.00 -11.73
C ASN A 116 5.12 -4.23 -11.37
N ALA A 117 6.23 -4.07 -10.66
CA ALA A 117 7.06 -5.19 -10.23
C ALA A 117 6.29 -6.12 -9.29
N VAL A 118 5.54 -5.57 -8.33
CA VAL A 118 4.72 -6.38 -7.42
C VAL A 118 3.64 -7.13 -8.20
N ILE A 119 2.98 -6.47 -9.13
CA ILE A 119 1.92 -7.09 -9.95
C ILE A 119 2.49 -8.18 -10.86
N ASP A 120 3.58 -7.91 -11.56
CA ASP A 120 4.11 -8.80 -12.59
C ASP A 120 5.04 -9.89 -12.02
N GLU A 121 5.83 -9.55 -11.01
CA GLU A 121 6.87 -10.43 -10.46
C GLU A 121 6.60 -10.90 -9.03
N GLY A 122 5.64 -10.29 -8.35
CA GLY A 122 5.26 -10.65 -6.98
C GLY A 122 6.04 -9.94 -5.89
N SER A 123 7.06 -9.16 -6.21
CA SER A 123 7.85 -8.46 -5.19
C SER A 123 8.59 -7.25 -5.73
N TYR A 124 8.89 -6.32 -4.83
CA TYR A 124 9.76 -5.18 -5.07
C TYR A 124 10.50 -4.86 -3.77
N ILE A 125 11.66 -5.46 -3.59
CA ILE A 125 12.48 -5.30 -2.36
C ILE A 125 13.91 -4.94 -2.72
#